data_ba1bfa8539956529740dd991c5cc1cb3
#
_entry.id   ba1bfa8539956529740dd991c5cc1cb3
#
_cell.length_a   1.000
_cell.length_b   1.000
_cell.length_c   1.000
_cell.angle_alpha   90.00
_cell.angle_beta   90.00
_cell.angle_gamma   90.00
#
_symmetry.space_group_name_H-M   'P 1'
#
loop_
_entity.id
_entity.type
_entity.pdbx_description
1 polymer ?
#
loop_
_entity_poly.entity_id
_entity_poly.type
_entity_poly.pdbx_seq_one_letter_code
_entity_poly.pdbx_strand_id
1 'polypeptide(L)'
;MNKIMIVASDMEIGGAERALLGLLDAFDTDLYKIDLFLLRHQGPFMKFIPDKINVLPEKKLYSDLGIPLSEVLKRRHLKMFFLRILGKIKAIQFIKKNHLSTSNSVEIHYSYKYTREIFDNISDEEYDLALGFSVPYYIVDEKIKAKCKVAWIHTDYSKLDGDRKEELKVWSRYSKIVAISDAVKESFEKIYPQLSDKITIIENIVSEKMILEQANSEIIDKEMKKKENETILLSIGRFTTAKNFDNIPEICSMIINKNYKIKWYIIGYGEDEELIRKKIKEYNMEQHVILLGKKDNPYPYIKQCDIYVQPSRFEGKAVTVREAQILHKPVAITDFPTAYS
;
A
#
# COMPACT_ATOMS: atom_id res chain seq x y z
N MET A 1 -18.78 -22.94 -10.65
CA MET A 1 -18.27 -21.78 -9.90
C MET A 1 -16.81 -21.66 -10.23
N ASN A 2 -16.38 -20.52 -10.76
CA ASN A 2 -14.97 -20.31 -11.11
C ASN A 2 -14.13 -20.19 -9.84
N LYS A 3 -12.91 -20.77 -9.86
CA LYS A 3 -12.00 -20.76 -8.71
C LYS A 3 -10.91 -19.71 -8.93
N ILE A 4 -10.71 -18.84 -7.96
CA ILE A 4 -9.69 -17.80 -7.99
C ILE A 4 -8.74 -17.99 -6.82
N MET A 5 -7.42 -17.98 -7.11
CA MET A 5 -6.37 -17.91 -6.11
C MET A 5 -5.81 -16.50 -6.06
N ILE A 6 -5.76 -15.89 -4.87
CA ILE A 6 -5.07 -14.62 -4.64
C ILE A 6 -3.90 -14.87 -3.71
N VAL A 7 -2.73 -14.33 -4.05
CA VAL A 7 -1.51 -14.46 -3.22
C VAL A 7 -1.03 -13.08 -2.83
N ALA A 8 -0.87 -12.87 -1.52
CA ALA A 8 -0.33 -11.63 -0.96
C ALA A 8 0.71 -11.92 0.14
N SER A 9 1.48 -10.91 0.54
CA SER A 9 2.54 -11.09 1.53
C SER A 9 1.99 -11.26 2.94
N ASP A 10 1.21 -10.32 3.40
CA ASP A 10 0.57 -10.27 4.72
C ASP A 10 -0.54 -9.19 4.73
N MET A 11 -1.07 -8.88 5.91
CA MET A 11 -2.15 -7.90 6.10
C MET A 11 -1.73 -6.77 7.05
N GLU A 12 -0.49 -6.29 6.90
CA GLU A 12 0.03 -5.14 7.63
C GLU A 12 -0.62 -3.83 7.15
N ILE A 13 -0.33 -2.71 7.85
CA ILE A 13 -0.89 -1.40 7.48
C ILE A 13 -0.16 -0.83 6.27
N GLY A 14 -0.76 -0.96 5.10
CA GLY A 14 -0.21 -0.47 3.84
C GLY A 14 -1.27 -0.16 2.79
N GLY A 15 -0.85 0.52 1.73
CA GLY A 15 -1.74 0.88 0.61
C GLY A 15 -2.15 -0.32 -0.23
N ALA A 16 -1.24 -1.28 -0.43
CA ALA A 16 -1.52 -2.51 -1.17
C ALA A 16 -2.50 -3.40 -0.41
N GLU A 17 -2.35 -3.53 0.91
CA GLU A 17 -3.21 -4.34 1.78
C GLU A 17 -4.62 -3.74 1.84
N ARG A 18 -4.75 -2.40 1.91
CA ARG A 18 -6.06 -1.73 1.79
C ARG A 18 -6.73 -1.99 0.45
N ALA A 19 -5.94 -1.92 -0.63
CA ALA A 19 -6.45 -2.21 -1.97
C ALA A 19 -6.85 -3.70 -2.11
N LEU A 20 -6.13 -4.62 -1.47
CA LEU A 20 -6.51 -6.02 -1.41
C LEU A 20 -7.85 -6.21 -0.73
N LEU A 21 -8.08 -5.58 0.43
CA LEU A 21 -9.39 -5.64 1.10
C LEU A 21 -10.51 -5.11 0.21
N GLY A 22 -10.28 -3.96 -0.46
CA GLY A 22 -11.24 -3.43 -1.43
C GLY A 22 -11.53 -4.38 -2.59
N LEU A 23 -10.50 -5.05 -3.10
CA LEU A 23 -10.66 -6.06 -4.14
C LEU A 23 -11.45 -7.28 -3.63
N LEU A 24 -11.15 -7.77 -2.42
CA LEU A 24 -11.85 -8.91 -1.82
C LEU A 24 -13.34 -8.60 -1.56
N ASP A 25 -13.66 -7.39 -1.11
CA ASP A 25 -15.04 -6.92 -0.90
C ASP A 25 -15.81 -6.81 -2.22
N ALA A 26 -15.14 -6.46 -3.33
CA ALA A 26 -15.77 -6.27 -4.64
C ALA A 26 -16.10 -7.57 -5.36
N PHE A 27 -15.54 -8.70 -4.94
CA PHE A 27 -15.86 -9.99 -5.57
C PHE A 27 -17.26 -10.47 -5.22
N ASP A 28 -18.00 -10.89 -6.24
CA ASP A 28 -19.24 -11.63 -6.08
C ASP A 28 -18.93 -13.09 -5.70
N THR A 29 -19.01 -13.38 -4.41
CA THR A 29 -18.72 -14.71 -3.86
C THR A 29 -19.79 -15.75 -4.15
N ASP A 30 -20.92 -15.36 -4.75
CA ASP A 30 -21.92 -16.33 -5.25
C ASP A 30 -21.51 -16.86 -6.62
N LEU A 31 -20.70 -16.10 -7.38
CA LEU A 31 -20.18 -16.50 -8.69
C LEU A 31 -18.77 -17.11 -8.61
N TYR A 32 -17.96 -16.69 -7.65
CA TYR A 32 -16.54 -17.05 -7.54
C TYR A 32 -16.21 -17.67 -6.19
N LYS A 33 -15.48 -18.79 -6.19
CA LYS A 33 -14.81 -19.32 -5.01
C LYS A 33 -13.41 -18.72 -4.93
N ILE A 34 -13.10 -18.00 -3.85
CA ILE A 34 -11.85 -17.30 -3.68
C ILE A 34 -11.04 -17.94 -2.56
N ASP A 35 -9.85 -18.41 -2.89
CA ASP A 35 -8.84 -18.86 -1.96
C ASP A 35 -7.77 -17.75 -1.85
N LEU A 36 -7.51 -17.28 -0.63
CA LEU A 36 -6.47 -16.29 -0.33
C LEU A 36 -5.30 -16.99 0.37
N PHE A 37 -4.13 -16.95 -0.24
CA PHE A 37 -2.90 -17.40 0.40
C PHE A 37 -2.03 -16.20 0.79
N LEU A 38 -1.78 -16.08 2.08
CA LEU A 38 -0.85 -15.10 2.64
C LEU A 38 0.46 -15.79 2.98
N LEU A 39 1.59 -15.19 2.62
CA LEU A 39 2.90 -15.73 3.00
C LEU A 39 3.06 -15.73 4.52
N ARG A 40 2.42 -14.76 5.21
CA ARG A 40 2.38 -14.64 6.67
C ARG A 40 1.00 -14.24 7.14
N HIS A 41 0.47 -14.96 8.12
CA HIS A 41 -0.79 -14.61 8.77
C HIS A 41 -0.55 -13.57 9.87
N GLN A 42 -0.25 -12.34 9.47
CA GLN A 42 0.02 -11.24 10.40
C GLN A 42 -0.51 -9.91 9.89
N GLY A 43 -0.64 -8.97 10.81
CA GLY A 43 -1.07 -7.60 10.55
C GLY A 43 -2.50 -7.31 11.01
N PRO A 44 -2.76 -6.05 11.37
CA PRO A 44 -4.06 -5.65 11.92
C PRO A 44 -5.21 -5.73 10.92
N PHE A 45 -4.92 -5.82 9.62
CA PHE A 45 -5.95 -5.95 8.58
C PHE A 45 -6.47 -7.38 8.38
N MET A 46 -5.87 -8.40 9.03
CA MET A 46 -6.39 -9.78 9.01
C MET A 46 -7.87 -9.87 9.38
N LYS A 47 -8.30 -9.11 10.38
CA LYS A 47 -9.69 -9.12 10.89
C LYS A 47 -10.72 -8.52 9.93
N PHE A 48 -10.27 -7.81 8.87
CA PHE A 48 -11.15 -7.19 7.87
C PHE A 48 -11.29 -8.04 6.60
N ILE A 49 -10.60 -9.18 6.50
CA ILE A 49 -10.81 -10.12 5.40
C ILE A 49 -12.27 -10.60 5.46
N PRO A 50 -13.06 -10.49 4.37
CA PRO A 50 -14.44 -10.94 4.38
C PRO A 50 -14.58 -12.42 4.72
N ASP A 51 -15.56 -12.79 5.56
CA ASP A 51 -15.78 -14.17 6.04
C ASP A 51 -16.00 -15.19 4.91
N LYS A 52 -16.47 -14.73 3.76
CA LYS A 52 -16.71 -15.58 2.58
C LYS A 52 -15.43 -15.96 1.82
N ILE A 53 -14.30 -15.32 2.13
CA ILE A 53 -13.00 -15.61 1.54
C ILE A 53 -12.36 -16.77 2.31
N ASN A 54 -11.97 -17.82 1.58
CA ASN A 54 -11.26 -18.95 2.18
C ASN A 54 -9.76 -18.62 2.33
N VAL A 55 -9.33 -18.29 3.55
CA VAL A 55 -7.92 -18.06 3.85
C VAL A 55 -7.20 -19.38 4.03
N LEU A 56 -6.30 -19.72 3.12
CA LEU A 56 -5.52 -20.94 3.18
C LEU A 56 -4.52 -20.94 4.35
N PRO A 57 -4.21 -22.11 4.93
CA PRO A 57 -3.23 -22.20 6.03
C PRO A 57 -1.86 -21.62 5.65
N GLU A 58 -1.22 -20.93 6.60
CA GLU A 58 0.16 -20.46 6.44
C GLU A 58 1.12 -21.64 6.25
N LYS A 59 1.99 -21.55 5.26
CA LYS A 59 3.07 -22.52 5.03
C LYS A 59 4.38 -21.93 5.56
N LYS A 60 4.96 -22.56 6.59
CA LYS A 60 6.14 -22.05 7.32
C LYS A 60 7.32 -21.65 6.44
N LEU A 61 7.63 -22.41 5.38
CA LEU A 61 8.73 -22.08 4.48
C LEU A 61 8.46 -20.80 3.67
N TYR A 62 7.22 -20.55 3.28
CA TYR A 62 6.85 -19.31 2.59
C TYR A 62 6.98 -18.09 3.52
N SER A 63 6.58 -18.22 4.78
CA SER A 63 6.71 -17.14 5.75
C SER A 63 8.19 -16.79 6.06
N ASP A 64 9.08 -17.76 5.90
CA ASP A 64 10.52 -17.54 6.09
C ASP A 64 11.16 -16.63 5.03
N LEU A 65 10.52 -16.38 3.90
CA LEU A 65 11.01 -15.41 2.89
C LEU A 65 11.04 -13.98 3.43
N GLY A 66 10.08 -13.62 4.28
CA GLY A 66 9.88 -12.25 4.77
C GLY A 66 10.44 -11.97 6.17
N ILE A 67 11.10 -12.94 6.83
CA ILE A 67 11.65 -12.75 8.18
C ILE A 67 13.19 -12.68 8.19
N PRO A 68 13.80 -12.09 9.25
CA PRO A 68 15.24 -12.05 9.40
C PRO A 68 15.88 -13.45 9.43
N LEU A 69 17.11 -13.58 8.91
CA LEU A 69 17.82 -14.85 8.88
C LEU A 69 18.02 -15.48 10.29
N SER A 70 18.18 -14.63 11.31
CA SER A 70 18.25 -15.09 12.71
C SER A 70 16.99 -15.83 13.16
N GLU A 71 15.81 -15.39 12.70
CA GLU A 71 14.55 -16.06 13.03
C GLU A 71 14.39 -17.37 12.25
N VAL A 72 14.83 -17.43 10.98
CA VAL A 72 14.86 -18.67 10.20
C VAL A 72 15.72 -19.72 10.89
N LEU A 73 16.88 -19.29 11.43
CA LEU A 73 17.78 -20.18 12.17
C LEU A 73 17.13 -20.68 13.48
N LYS A 74 16.46 -19.81 14.23
CA LYS A 74 15.71 -20.20 15.44
C LYS A 74 14.60 -21.22 15.13
N ARG A 75 13.94 -21.09 13.98
CA ARG A 75 12.95 -22.05 13.48
C ARG A 75 13.55 -23.39 13.05
N ARG A 76 14.89 -23.52 13.06
CA ARG A 76 15.65 -24.70 12.63
C ARG A 76 15.44 -25.07 11.14
N HIS A 77 15.07 -24.14 10.31
CA HIS A 77 14.95 -24.34 8.86
C HIS A 77 16.32 -24.16 8.17
N LEU A 78 17.27 -25.04 8.51
CA LEU A 78 18.69 -24.91 8.13
C LEU A 78 18.88 -24.81 6.61
N LYS A 79 18.18 -25.64 5.82
CA LYS A 79 18.28 -25.62 4.36
C LYS A 79 17.85 -24.24 3.82
N MET A 80 16.72 -23.70 4.30
CA MET A 80 16.23 -22.36 3.96
C MET A 80 17.25 -21.30 4.34
N PHE A 81 17.81 -21.36 5.54
CA PHE A 81 18.83 -20.43 6.04
C PHE A 81 20.04 -20.35 5.10
N PHE A 82 20.66 -21.50 4.77
CA PHE A 82 21.84 -21.52 3.90
C PHE A 82 21.53 -21.07 2.46
N LEU A 83 20.40 -21.47 1.91
CA LEU A 83 19.99 -21.04 0.57
C LEU A 83 19.71 -19.55 0.50
N ARG A 84 19.13 -18.95 1.54
CA ARG A 84 18.94 -17.47 1.62
C ARG A 84 20.27 -16.73 1.74
N ILE A 85 21.24 -17.28 2.50
CA ILE A 85 22.61 -16.72 2.56
C ILE A 85 23.24 -16.74 1.17
N LEU A 86 23.16 -17.86 0.47
CA LEU A 86 23.69 -17.99 -0.89
C LEU A 86 23.03 -16.98 -1.82
N GLY A 87 21.69 -16.86 -1.76
CA GLY A 87 20.92 -15.86 -2.51
C GLY A 87 21.42 -14.44 -2.22
N LYS A 88 21.61 -14.09 -0.94
CA LYS A 88 22.11 -12.77 -0.55
C LYS A 88 23.52 -12.49 -1.08
N ILE A 89 24.44 -13.45 -1.00
CA ILE A 89 25.79 -13.31 -1.55
C ILE A 89 25.71 -13.05 -3.07
N LYS A 90 24.87 -13.80 -3.79
CA LYS A 90 24.70 -13.64 -5.22
C LYS A 90 24.05 -12.31 -5.60
N ALA A 91 23.08 -11.85 -4.81
CA ALA A 91 22.48 -10.52 -4.97
C ALA A 91 23.54 -9.42 -4.83
N ILE A 92 24.37 -9.46 -3.78
CA ILE A 92 25.45 -8.48 -3.56
C ILE A 92 26.45 -8.50 -4.72
N GLN A 93 26.83 -9.69 -5.24
CA GLN A 93 27.70 -9.79 -6.40
C GLN A 93 27.07 -9.13 -7.65
N PHE A 94 25.77 -9.37 -7.87
CA PHE A 94 25.04 -8.78 -8.99
C PHE A 94 24.93 -7.26 -8.86
N ILE A 95 24.56 -6.74 -7.69
CA ILE A 95 24.45 -5.31 -7.39
C ILE A 95 25.78 -4.60 -7.65
N LYS A 96 26.87 -5.14 -7.12
CA LYS A 96 28.22 -4.58 -7.34
C LYS A 96 28.65 -4.59 -8.79
N LYS A 97 28.40 -5.70 -9.50
CA LYS A 97 28.76 -5.86 -10.92
C LYS A 97 28.01 -4.88 -11.83
N ASN A 98 26.76 -4.55 -11.49
CA ASN A 98 25.88 -3.71 -12.32
C ASN A 98 25.76 -2.28 -11.78
N HIS A 99 26.52 -1.90 -10.74
CA HIS A 99 26.53 -0.56 -10.13
C HIS A 99 25.13 -0.07 -9.73
N LEU A 100 24.29 -0.96 -9.18
CA LEU A 100 22.92 -0.64 -8.79
C LEU A 100 22.87 0.19 -7.51
N SER A 101 21.90 1.09 -7.41
CA SER A 101 21.74 2.02 -6.28
C SER A 101 20.86 1.44 -5.16
N THR A 102 19.94 0.52 -5.48
CA THR A 102 19.02 -0.10 -4.53
C THR A 102 19.23 -1.61 -4.46
N SER A 103 19.06 -2.21 -3.29
CA SER A 103 19.34 -3.62 -3.08
C SER A 103 18.10 -4.49 -2.84
N ASN A 104 17.04 -3.93 -2.25
CA ASN A 104 15.93 -4.72 -1.69
C ASN A 104 15.23 -5.63 -2.71
N SER A 105 14.88 -5.12 -3.88
CA SER A 105 14.20 -5.89 -4.93
C SER A 105 15.10 -7.00 -5.49
N VAL A 106 16.39 -6.71 -5.68
CA VAL A 106 17.39 -7.70 -6.12
C VAL A 106 17.57 -8.78 -5.07
N GLU A 107 17.70 -8.41 -3.78
CA GLU A 107 17.86 -9.39 -2.68
C GLU A 107 16.65 -10.32 -2.57
N ILE A 108 15.42 -9.79 -2.68
CA ILE A 108 14.18 -10.60 -2.66
C ILE A 108 14.18 -11.57 -3.84
N HIS A 109 14.47 -11.09 -5.06
CA HIS A 109 14.54 -11.92 -6.24
C HIS A 109 15.55 -13.07 -6.09
N TYR A 110 16.78 -12.76 -5.70
CA TYR A 110 17.82 -13.78 -5.53
C TYR A 110 17.53 -14.70 -4.36
N SER A 111 16.95 -14.22 -3.26
CA SER A 111 16.50 -15.06 -2.15
C SER A 111 15.53 -16.13 -2.64
N TYR A 112 14.49 -15.72 -3.39
CA TYR A 112 13.56 -16.69 -3.98
C TYR A 112 14.24 -17.61 -5.00
N LYS A 113 15.02 -17.07 -5.92
CA LYS A 113 15.71 -17.84 -6.98
C LYS A 113 16.49 -19.04 -6.41
N TYR A 114 17.13 -18.88 -5.25
CA TYR A 114 17.91 -19.93 -4.61
C TYR A 114 17.09 -20.83 -3.67
N THR A 115 15.93 -20.38 -3.22
CA THR A 115 15.07 -21.16 -2.31
C THR A 115 13.90 -21.87 -2.99
N ARG A 116 13.56 -21.50 -4.24
CA ARG A 116 12.34 -21.96 -4.92
C ARG A 116 12.14 -23.48 -4.98
N GLU A 117 13.22 -24.25 -5.01
CA GLU A 117 13.18 -25.71 -5.09
C GLU A 117 12.72 -26.40 -3.79
N ILE A 118 12.72 -25.68 -2.66
CA ILE A 118 12.28 -26.22 -1.38
C ILE A 118 10.83 -25.89 -1.06
N PHE A 119 10.15 -25.10 -1.90
CA PHE A 119 8.74 -24.77 -1.72
C PHE A 119 7.87 -25.79 -2.44
N ASP A 120 6.91 -26.33 -1.71
CA ASP A 120 5.81 -27.11 -2.29
C ASP A 120 4.85 -26.18 -3.03
N ASN A 121 3.99 -26.74 -3.88
CA ASN A 121 2.88 -26.00 -4.43
C ASN A 121 2.00 -25.42 -3.31
N ILE A 122 1.42 -24.24 -3.55
CA ILE A 122 0.51 -23.62 -2.58
C ILE A 122 -0.74 -24.46 -2.42
N SER A 123 -1.25 -24.98 -3.53
CA SER A 123 -2.40 -25.90 -3.59
C SER A 123 -2.19 -26.91 -4.70
N ASP A 124 -2.79 -28.09 -4.56
CA ASP A 124 -2.82 -29.10 -5.61
C ASP A 124 -3.99 -28.89 -6.59
N GLU A 125 -4.93 -28.01 -6.25
CA GLU A 125 -6.06 -27.64 -7.10
C GLU A 125 -5.63 -26.80 -8.31
N GLU A 126 -6.38 -26.91 -9.40
CA GLU A 126 -6.27 -26.01 -10.55
C GLU A 126 -7.28 -24.87 -10.43
N TYR A 127 -6.81 -23.64 -10.68
CA TYR A 127 -7.61 -22.44 -10.62
C TYR A 127 -7.91 -21.91 -12.01
N ASP A 128 -9.05 -21.24 -12.17
CA ASP A 128 -9.36 -20.52 -13.40
C ASP A 128 -8.51 -19.25 -13.51
N LEU A 129 -8.25 -18.59 -12.37
CA LEU A 129 -7.44 -17.37 -12.27
C LEU A 129 -6.54 -17.43 -11.04
N ALA A 130 -5.27 -17.02 -11.20
CA ALA A 130 -4.35 -16.77 -10.09
C ALA A 130 -3.83 -15.32 -10.14
N LEU A 131 -3.99 -14.60 -9.04
CA LEU A 131 -3.56 -13.21 -8.88
C LEU A 131 -2.34 -13.13 -7.96
N GLY A 132 -1.26 -12.52 -8.44
CA GLY A 132 -0.14 -12.10 -7.60
C GLY A 132 -0.35 -10.66 -7.14
N PHE A 133 -0.71 -10.47 -5.86
CA PHE A 133 -1.00 -9.18 -5.29
C PHE A 133 0.04 -8.83 -4.23
N SER A 134 0.96 -7.92 -4.53
CA SER A 134 2.07 -7.51 -3.64
C SER A 134 2.98 -8.65 -3.12
N VAL A 135 3.30 -9.62 -3.95
CA VAL A 135 4.22 -10.74 -3.62
C VAL A 135 5.33 -10.85 -4.64
N PRO A 136 6.38 -11.64 -4.35
CA PRO A 136 7.30 -12.08 -5.40
C PRO A 136 6.54 -12.86 -6.47
N TYR A 137 6.41 -12.27 -7.66
CA TYR A 137 5.53 -12.77 -8.73
C TYR A 137 5.87 -14.17 -9.22
N TYR A 138 7.12 -14.61 -9.09
CA TYR A 138 7.51 -15.99 -9.41
C TYR A 138 6.81 -17.03 -8.56
N ILE A 139 6.31 -16.69 -7.37
CA ILE A 139 5.55 -17.62 -6.52
C ILE A 139 4.27 -18.05 -7.24
N VAL A 140 3.51 -17.07 -7.75
CA VAL A 140 2.27 -17.36 -8.50
C VAL A 140 2.58 -18.10 -9.80
N ASP A 141 3.64 -17.69 -10.47
CA ASP A 141 4.06 -18.30 -11.72
C ASP A 141 4.44 -19.79 -11.54
N GLU A 142 5.22 -20.13 -10.51
CA GLU A 142 5.81 -21.45 -10.35
C GLU A 142 5.04 -22.40 -9.41
N LYS A 143 4.27 -21.87 -8.45
CA LYS A 143 3.71 -22.63 -7.32
C LYS A 143 2.20 -22.74 -7.32
N ILE A 144 1.54 -22.25 -8.38
CA ILE A 144 0.09 -22.35 -8.56
C ILE A 144 -0.23 -22.87 -9.96
N LYS A 145 -1.13 -23.86 -10.03
CA LYS A 145 -1.71 -24.32 -11.28
C LYS A 145 -2.93 -23.44 -11.59
N ALA A 146 -2.87 -22.66 -12.67
CA ALA A 146 -3.99 -21.81 -13.08
C ALA A 146 -4.03 -21.64 -14.61
N LYS A 147 -5.24 -21.56 -15.18
CA LYS A 147 -5.47 -21.30 -16.61
C LYS A 147 -5.04 -19.89 -17.02
N CYS A 148 -5.28 -18.92 -16.14
CA CYS A 148 -4.89 -17.53 -16.32
C CYS A 148 -4.11 -17.04 -15.11
N LYS A 149 -2.97 -16.37 -15.32
CA LYS A 149 -2.17 -15.77 -14.26
C LYS A 149 -2.06 -14.28 -14.48
N VAL A 150 -2.37 -13.49 -13.45
CA VAL A 150 -2.35 -12.04 -13.47
C VAL A 150 -1.46 -11.53 -12.34
N ALA A 151 -0.58 -10.60 -12.65
CA ALA A 151 0.23 -9.90 -11.66
C ALA A 151 -0.28 -8.47 -11.46
N TRP A 152 -0.26 -7.97 -10.22
CA TRP A 152 -0.73 -6.64 -9.87
C TRP A 152 0.42 -5.77 -9.38
N ILE A 153 0.69 -4.66 -10.07
CA ILE A 153 1.83 -3.77 -9.80
C ILE A 153 1.34 -2.53 -9.05
N HIS A 154 1.90 -2.32 -7.85
CA HIS A 154 1.57 -1.20 -6.96
C HIS A 154 2.65 -0.12 -6.89
N THR A 155 3.79 -0.31 -7.54
CA THR A 155 4.99 0.51 -7.35
C THR A 155 5.48 1.09 -8.66
N ASP A 156 6.03 2.30 -8.60
CA ASP A 156 6.78 2.91 -9.70
C ASP A 156 8.05 2.11 -9.98
N TYR A 157 8.07 1.41 -11.11
CA TYR A 157 9.16 0.53 -11.52
C TYR A 157 10.45 1.27 -11.88
N SER A 158 10.38 2.56 -12.18
CA SER A 158 11.57 3.39 -12.44
C SER A 158 12.47 3.53 -11.21
N LYS A 159 11.93 3.30 -10.02
CA LYS A 159 12.63 3.39 -8.72
C LYS A 159 13.13 2.04 -8.19
N LEU A 160 12.90 0.96 -8.94
CA LEU A 160 13.32 -0.37 -8.54
C LEU A 160 14.48 -0.84 -9.41
N ASP A 161 15.56 -1.27 -8.78
CA ASP A 161 16.61 -2.02 -9.44
C ASP A 161 16.24 -3.51 -9.48
N GLY A 162 16.68 -4.23 -10.53
CA GLY A 162 16.38 -5.64 -10.68
C GLY A 162 17.23 -6.34 -11.72
N ASP A 163 17.22 -7.67 -11.70
CA ASP A 163 17.75 -8.49 -12.79
C ASP A 163 16.72 -8.52 -13.93
N ARG A 164 16.74 -7.43 -14.73
CA ARG A 164 15.74 -7.17 -15.78
C ARG A 164 15.56 -8.32 -16.75
N LYS A 165 16.63 -9.07 -17.01
CA LYS A 165 16.60 -10.21 -17.91
C LYS A 165 15.86 -11.40 -17.30
N GLU A 166 16.11 -11.69 -16.03
CA GLU A 166 15.40 -12.77 -15.33
C GLU A 166 13.94 -12.37 -15.01
N GLU A 167 13.72 -11.14 -14.58
CA GLU A 167 12.37 -10.63 -14.34
C GLU A 167 11.50 -10.69 -15.60
N LEU A 168 12.03 -10.31 -16.76
CA LEU A 168 11.31 -10.38 -18.03
C LEU A 168 10.81 -11.79 -18.33
N LYS A 169 11.61 -12.84 -18.04
CA LYS A 169 11.19 -14.22 -18.25
C LYS A 169 9.97 -14.59 -17.42
N VAL A 170 9.90 -14.06 -16.19
CA VAL A 170 8.74 -14.28 -15.31
C VAL A 170 7.52 -13.50 -15.80
N TRP A 171 7.69 -12.19 -16.06
CA TRP A 171 6.62 -11.32 -16.54
C TRP A 171 6.01 -11.81 -17.85
N SER A 172 6.83 -12.37 -18.75
CA SER A 172 6.37 -12.90 -20.05
C SER A 172 5.42 -14.09 -19.92
N ARG A 173 5.45 -14.81 -18.79
CA ARG A 173 4.57 -15.96 -18.54
C ARG A 173 3.19 -15.57 -18.00
N TYR A 174 3.05 -14.33 -17.51
CA TYR A 174 1.74 -13.81 -17.09
C TYR A 174 0.85 -13.51 -18.29
N SER A 175 -0.44 -13.81 -18.15
CA SER A 175 -1.46 -13.53 -19.16
C SER A 175 -1.74 -12.04 -19.25
N LYS A 176 -1.84 -11.37 -18.08
CA LYS A 176 -2.05 -9.94 -17.92
C LYS A 176 -1.25 -9.39 -16.74
N ILE A 177 -0.94 -8.09 -16.83
CA ILE A 177 -0.27 -7.33 -15.79
C ILE A 177 -1.16 -6.12 -15.50
N VAL A 178 -1.61 -6.00 -14.27
CA VAL A 178 -2.44 -4.88 -13.82
C VAL A 178 -1.57 -3.80 -13.22
N ALA A 179 -1.66 -2.59 -13.73
CA ALA A 179 -1.07 -1.39 -13.14
C ALA A 179 -2.18 -0.56 -12.45
N ILE A 180 -1.88 0.01 -11.28
CA ILE A 180 -2.88 0.76 -10.50
C ILE A 180 -3.13 2.19 -11.00
N SER A 181 -2.33 2.67 -11.95
CA SER A 181 -2.45 4.01 -12.56
C SER A 181 -1.64 4.10 -13.86
N ASP A 182 -1.89 5.15 -14.65
CA ASP A 182 -1.11 5.45 -15.85
C ASP A 182 0.38 5.62 -15.53
N ALA A 183 0.72 6.32 -14.46
CA ALA A 183 2.12 6.52 -14.05
C ALA A 183 2.84 5.19 -13.74
N VAL A 184 2.17 4.24 -13.10
CA VAL A 184 2.71 2.90 -12.83
C VAL A 184 2.85 2.11 -14.13
N LYS A 185 1.86 2.17 -15.01
CA LYS A 185 1.92 1.57 -16.34
C LYS A 185 3.12 2.09 -17.14
N GLU A 186 3.22 3.41 -17.29
CA GLU A 186 4.31 4.05 -18.05
C GLU A 186 5.70 3.71 -17.48
N SER A 187 5.86 3.70 -16.16
CA SER A 187 7.11 3.35 -15.51
C SER A 187 7.54 1.91 -15.78
N PHE A 188 6.58 0.99 -15.85
CA PHE A 188 6.81 -0.41 -16.17
C PHE A 188 7.09 -0.62 -17.66
N GLU A 189 6.32 0.03 -18.55
CA GLU A 189 6.50 -0.05 -20.01
C GLU A 189 7.87 0.49 -20.47
N LYS A 190 8.39 1.53 -19.81
CA LYS A 190 9.75 2.04 -20.08
C LYS A 190 10.83 0.98 -19.85
N ILE A 191 10.60 0.05 -18.92
CA ILE A 191 11.56 -1.02 -18.60
C ILE A 191 11.30 -2.27 -19.42
N TYR A 192 10.03 -2.60 -19.67
CA TYR A 192 9.60 -3.80 -20.40
C TYR A 192 8.64 -3.46 -21.54
N PRO A 193 9.11 -2.71 -22.59
CA PRO A 193 8.25 -2.27 -23.69
C PRO A 193 7.61 -3.42 -24.46
N GLN A 194 8.25 -4.60 -24.47
CA GLN A 194 7.74 -5.81 -25.12
C GLN A 194 6.54 -6.45 -24.40
N LEU A 195 6.11 -5.92 -23.25
CA LEU A 195 4.96 -6.41 -22.50
C LEU A 195 3.76 -5.43 -22.52
N SER A 196 3.83 -4.36 -23.28
CA SER A 196 2.81 -3.30 -23.33
C SER A 196 1.41 -3.81 -23.63
N ASP A 197 1.29 -4.82 -24.51
CA ASP A 197 0.02 -5.47 -24.88
C ASP A 197 -0.62 -6.28 -23.75
N LYS A 198 0.16 -6.61 -22.73
CA LYS A 198 -0.31 -7.35 -21.54
C LYS A 198 -0.77 -6.44 -20.42
N ILE A 199 -0.45 -5.14 -20.46
CA ILE A 199 -0.72 -4.23 -19.35
C ILE A 199 -2.13 -3.67 -19.46
N THR A 200 -2.86 -3.71 -18.37
CA THR A 200 -4.16 -3.04 -18.21
C THR A 200 -4.15 -2.20 -16.94
N ILE A 201 -4.95 -1.14 -16.91
CA ILE A 201 -5.09 -0.30 -15.72
C ILE A 201 -6.34 -0.74 -14.99
N ILE A 202 -6.17 -1.11 -13.72
CA ILE A 202 -7.26 -1.29 -12.76
C ILE A 202 -6.85 -0.57 -11.49
N GLU A 203 -7.56 0.50 -11.19
CA GLU A 203 -7.27 1.30 -10.01
C GLU A 203 -7.62 0.57 -8.72
N ASN A 204 -6.94 0.96 -7.64
CA ASN A 204 -7.21 0.38 -6.33
C ASN A 204 -8.66 0.67 -5.89
N ILE A 205 -9.33 -0.38 -5.48
CA ILE A 205 -10.67 -0.31 -4.88
C ILE A 205 -10.51 0.01 -3.40
N VAL A 206 -11.36 0.87 -2.89
CA VAL A 206 -11.40 1.24 -1.47
C VAL A 206 -12.56 0.52 -0.82
N SER A 207 -12.29 -0.24 0.26
CA SER A 207 -13.34 -0.93 1.02
C SER A 207 -14.11 0.08 1.88
N GLU A 208 -15.35 0.38 1.50
CA GLU A 208 -16.27 1.22 2.28
C GLU A 208 -16.54 0.60 3.64
N LYS A 209 -16.82 -0.71 3.68
CA LYS A 209 -17.07 -1.47 4.93
C LYS A 209 -15.91 -1.30 5.91
N MET A 210 -14.68 -1.53 5.48
CA MET A 210 -13.50 -1.39 6.31
C MET A 210 -13.36 0.03 6.87
N ILE A 211 -13.58 1.06 6.04
CA ILE A 211 -13.48 2.46 6.46
C ILE A 211 -14.52 2.77 7.54
N LEU A 212 -15.78 2.37 7.34
CA LEU A 212 -16.88 2.59 8.29
C LEU A 212 -16.63 1.87 9.61
N GLU A 213 -16.16 0.62 9.58
CA GLU A 213 -15.83 -0.13 10.79
C GLU A 213 -14.67 0.50 11.55
N GLN A 214 -13.58 0.86 10.86
CA GLN A 214 -12.43 1.51 11.49
C GLN A 214 -12.74 2.92 12.01
N ALA A 215 -13.63 3.66 11.36
CA ALA A 215 -14.06 4.98 11.83
C ALA A 215 -14.83 4.93 13.16
N ASN A 216 -15.37 3.76 13.51
CA ASN A 216 -16.10 3.53 14.77
C ASN A 216 -15.26 2.80 15.84
N SER A 217 -14.04 2.39 15.55
CA SER A 217 -13.26 1.51 16.42
C SER A 217 -12.58 2.19 17.61
N GLU A 218 -12.41 3.51 17.55
CA GLU A 218 -11.66 4.27 18.56
C GLU A 218 -12.35 5.60 18.91
N ILE A 219 -12.20 6.03 20.19
CA ILE A 219 -12.65 7.35 20.68
C ILE A 219 -11.41 8.26 20.75
N ILE A 220 -11.43 9.33 20.00
CA ILE A 220 -10.28 10.25 19.85
C ILE A 220 -10.50 11.64 20.48
N ASP A 221 -11.52 11.80 21.31
CA ASP A 221 -11.92 13.08 21.91
C ASP A 221 -10.81 13.77 22.73
N LYS A 222 -9.84 12.99 23.23
CA LYS A 222 -8.70 13.54 23.96
C LYS A 222 -7.69 14.19 23.04
N GLU A 223 -7.55 13.70 21.82
CA GLU A 223 -6.55 14.18 20.86
C GLU A 223 -7.11 15.27 19.95
N MET A 224 -8.34 15.14 19.49
CA MET A 224 -9.01 16.07 18.60
C MET A 224 -10.26 16.67 19.26
N LYS A 225 -10.01 17.61 20.17
CA LYS A 225 -11.09 18.25 20.95
C LYS A 225 -11.82 19.29 20.09
N LYS A 226 -13.14 19.18 20.05
CA LYS A 226 -14.02 20.18 19.48
C LYS A 226 -14.55 21.10 20.57
N LYS A 227 -14.37 22.41 20.40
CA LYS A 227 -14.99 23.43 21.24
C LYS A 227 -16.29 23.89 20.61
N GLU A 228 -17.17 24.44 21.42
CA GLU A 228 -18.41 25.04 20.94
C GLU A 228 -18.12 26.17 19.95
N ASN A 229 -18.82 26.18 18.82
CA ASN A 229 -18.64 27.16 17.73
C ASN A 229 -17.24 27.16 17.06
N GLU A 230 -16.49 26.08 17.14
CA GLU A 230 -15.21 25.91 16.45
C GLU A 230 -15.36 24.86 15.31
N THR A 231 -14.90 25.24 14.12
CA THR A 231 -14.89 24.30 12.97
C THR A 231 -13.57 23.54 12.94
N ILE A 232 -13.64 22.23 12.89
CA ILE A 232 -12.48 21.34 12.81
C ILE A 232 -12.16 21.02 11.37
N LEU A 233 -10.97 21.45 10.94
CA LEU A 233 -10.37 21.06 9.65
C LEU A 233 -9.38 19.91 9.86
N LEU A 234 -9.29 19.00 8.90
CA LEU A 234 -8.34 17.88 8.92
C LEU A 234 -7.65 17.73 7.59
N SER A 235 -6.33 17.51 7.63
CA SER A 235 -5.51 17.12 6.49
C SER A 235 -4.70 15.87 6.83
N ILE A 236 -4.51 14.95 5.86
CA ILE A 236 -3.78 13.70 6.06
C ILE A 236 -2.80 13.48 4.91
N GLY A 237 -1.53 13.20 5.23
CA GLY A 237 -0.56 12.87 4.21
C GLY A 237 0.89 12.91 4.69
N ARG A 238 1.82 12.56 3.80
CA ARG A 238 3.25 12.73 4.08
C ARG A 238 3.61 14.20 4.13
N PHE A 239 4.49 14.58 5.04
CA PHE A 239 5.03 15.93 5.10
C PHE A 239 6.10 16.12 4.05
N THR A 240 5.66 16.50 2.85
CA THR A 240 6.47 16.70 1.66
C THR A 240 5.96 17.92 0.90
N THR A 241 6.81 18.54 0.11
CA THR A 241 6.47 19.70 -0.74
C THR A 241 5.19 19.48 -1.57
N ALA A 242 4.96 18.22 -2.04
CA ALA A 242 3.76 17.86 -2.80
C ALA A 242 2.45 18.11 -2.04
N LYS A 243 2.43 17.85 -0.72
CA LYS A 243 1.25 17.97 0.13
C LYS A 243 0.92 19.38 0.57
N ASN A 244 1.88 20.31 0.44
CA ASN A 244 1.69 21.74 0.71
C ASN A 244 1.28 22.08 2.16
N PHE A 245 1.65 21.24 3.12
CA PHE A 245 1.29 21.44 4.52
C PHE A 245 2.08 22.58 5.17
N ASP A 246 3.18 22.99 4.58
CA ASP A 246 3.97 24.16 4.94
C ASP A 246 3.18 25.47 4.75
N ASN A 247 2.17 25.52 3.88
CA ASN A 247 1.32 26.70 3.68
C ASN A 247 0.03 26.70 4.56
N ILE A 248 -0.28 25.59 5.24
CA ILE A 248 -1.47 25.53 6.11
C ILE A 248 -1.45 26.63 7.20
N PRO A 249 -0.33 26.94 7.89
CA PRO A 249 -0.32 27.99 8.91
C PRO A 249 -0.69 29.36 8.37
N GLU A 250 -0.23 29.73 7.17
CA GLU A 250 -0.59 30.97 6.50
C GLU A 250 -2.08 31.01 6.17
N ILE A 251 -2.59 29.97 5.51
CA ILE A 251 -4.02 29.85 5.16
C ILE A 251 -4.88 29.93 6.43
N CYS A 252 -4.47 29.24 7.49
CA CYS A 252 -5.18 29.25 8.78
C CYS A 252 -5.24 30.66 9.36
N SER A 253 -4.14 31.42 9.34
CA SER A 253 -4.11 32.79 9.81
C SER A 253 -5.04 33.71 9.02
N MET A 254 -5.09 33.55 7.69
CA MET A 254 -6.01 34.32 6.83
C MET A 254 -7.48 34.07 7.17
N ILE A 255 -7.83 32.82 7.49
CA ILE A 255 -9.19 32.43 7.87
C ILE A 255 -9.57 33.03 9.23
N ILE A 256 -8.66 32.96 10.21
CA ILE A 256 -8.85 33.52 11.56
C ILE A 256 -9.00 35.04 11.51
N ASN A 257 -8.19 35.72 10.69
CA ASN A 257 -8.28 37.17 10.49
C ASN A 257 -9.63 37.62 9.89
N LYS A 258 -10.40 36.67 9.30
CA LYS A 258 -11.79 36.88 8.89
C LYS A 258 -12.82 36.55 9.98
N ASN A 259 -12.38 36.44 11.23
CA ASN A 259 -13.19 36.09 12.41
C ASN A 259 -13.84 34.67 12.40
N TYR A 260 -13.35 33.75 11.62
CA TYR A 260 -13.79 32.35 11.71
C TYR A 260 -13.01 31.64 12.82
N LYS A 261 -13.71 30.88 13.66
CA LYS A 261 -13.12 30.06 14.72
C LYS A 261 -12.82 28.68 14.14
N ILE A 262 -11.56 28.41 13.82
CA ILE A 262 -11.14 27.11 13.27
C ILE A 262 -10.02 26.51 14.08
N LYS A 263 -9.93 25.19 14.01
CA LYS A 263 -8.78 24.40 14.42
C LYS A 263 -8.42 23.42 13.32
N TRP A 264 -7.17 23.41 12.90
CA TRP A 264 -6.71 22.57 11.80
C TRP A 264 -5.77 21.49 12.31
N TYR A 265 -6.21 20.25 12.25
CA TYR A 265 -5.40 19.11 12.61
C TYR A 265 -4.72 18.51 11.38
N ILE A 266 -3.47 18.05 11.54
CA ILE A 266 -2.71 17.44 10.47
C ILE A 266 -2.16 16.11 10.95
N ILE A 267 -2.53 15.03 10.26
CA ILE A 267 -2.03 13.67 10.48
C ILE A 267 -0.97 13.37 9.43
N GLY A 268 0.21 12.94 9.88
CA GLY A 268 1.28 12.54 8.98
C GLY A 268 2.66 12.63 9.60
N TYR A 269 3.65 12.43 8.75
CA TYR A 269 5.07 12.54 9.07
C TYR A 269 5.85 12.74 7.77
N GLY A 270 7.08 13.22 7.86
CA GLY A 270 7.95 13.38 6.69
C GLY A 270 9.04 14.41 6.88
N GLU A 271 9.80 14.61 5.81
CA GLU A 271 10.99 15.48 5.80
C GLU A 271 10.69 16.98 6.04
N ASP A 272 9.49 17.44 5.70
CA ASP A 272 9.07 18.83 5.87
C ASP A 272 8.51 19.15 7.28
N GLU A 273 8.57 18.23 8.26
CA GLU A 273 7.98 18.44 9.58
C GLU A 273 8.56 19.66 10.29
N GLU A 274 9.88 19.83 10.25
CA GLU A 274 10.56 20.98 10.86
C GLU A 274 10.14 22.31 10.19
N LEU A 275 10.00 22.29 8.86
CA LEU A 275 9.52 23.44 8.09
C LEU A 275 8.10 23.81 8.50
N ILE A 276 7.20 22.84 8.61
CA ILE A 276 5.81 23.07 9.03
C ILE A 276 5.77 23.65 10.44
N ARG A 277 6.51 23.08 11.40
CA ARG A 277 6.61 23.58 12.77
C ARG A 277 7.16 25.02 12.83
N LYS A 278 8.16 25.35 11.99
CA LYS A 278 8.69 26.70 11.87
C LYS A 278 7.60 27.67 11.37
N LYS A 279 6.85 27.28 10.34
CA LYS A 279 5.76 28.08 9.78
C LYS A 279 4.60 28.29 10.78
N ILE A 280 4.26 27.29 11.57
CA ILE A 280 3.27 27.42 12.66
C ILE A 280 3.67 28.54 13.63
N LYS A 281 4.94 28.60 14.04
CA LYS A 281 5.46 29.66 14.92
C LYS A 281 5.50 31.01 14.21
N GLU A 282 5.96 31.04 12.96
CA GLU A 282 6.09 32.29 12.17
C GLU A 282 4.74 33.02 12.03
N TYR A 283 3.64 32.26 11.86
CA TYR A 283 2.29 32.80 11.73
C TYR A 283 1.53 32.88 13.07
N ASN A 284 2.13 32.50 14.22
CA ASN A 284 1.53 32.45 15.55
C ASN A 284 0.30 31.52 15.60
N MET A 285 0.38 30.33 14.95
CA MET A 285 -0.73 29.40 14.81
C MET A 285 -0.63 28.17 15.72
N GLU A 286 0.20 28.18 16.77
CA GLU A 286 0.43 27.03 17.66
C GLU A 286 -0.85 26.52 18.36
N GLN A 287 -1.83 27.40 18.58
CA GLN A 287 -3.10 27.04 19.17
C GLN A 287 -4.15 26.58 18.14
N HIS A 288 -3.89 26.78 16.86
CA HIS A 288 -4.84 26.56 15.76
C HIS A 288 -4.43 25.45 14.80
N VAL A 289 -3.13 25.25 14.56
CA VAL A 289 -2.61 24.19 13.69
C VAL A 289 -1.87 23.16 14.53
N ILE A 290 -2.44 21.93 14.60
CA ILE A 290 -1.97 20.88 15.49
C ILE A 290 -1.48 19.69 14.66
N LEU A 291 -0.21 19.34 14.81
CA LEU A 291 0.36 18.12 14.24
C LEU A 291 0.09 16.94 15.16
N LEU A 292 -0.67 15.96 14.68
CA LEU A 292 -1.03 14.74 15.44
C LEU A 292 -0.02 13.58 15.25
N GLY A 293 1.00 13.78 14.38
CA GLY A 293 1.94 12.73 14.04
C GLY A 293 1.31 11.63 13.17
N LYS A 294 2.02 10.51 13.03
CA LYS A 294 1.52 9.34 12.31
C LYS A 294 0.38 8.67 13.08
N LYS A 295 -0.69 8.30 12.40
CA LYS A 295 -1.80 7.49 12.93
C LYS A 295 -1.99 6.26 12.06
N ASP A 296 -2.07 5.10 12.69
CA ASP A 296 -2.28 3.84 11.98
C ASP A 296 -3.73 3.73 11.50
N ASN A 297 -4.68 4.25 12.28
CA ASN A 297 -6.07 4.39 11.90
C ASN A 297 -6.49 5.86 11.85
N PRO A 298 -6.56 6.49 10.67
CA PRO A 298 -6.94 7.90 10.55
C PRO A 298 -8.47 8.12 10.48
N TYR A 299 -9.26 7.07 10.30
CA TYR A 299 -10.69 7.20 10.02
C TYR A 299 -11.54 7.78 11.16
N PRO A 300 -11.28 7.52 12.45
CA PRO A 300 -11.98 8.22 13.54
C PRO A 300 -11.79 9.73 13.48
N TYR A 301 -10.59 10.19 13.09
CA TYR A 301 -10.29 11.63 12.93
C TYR A 301 -11.02 12.23 11.73
N ILE A 302 -11.08 11.50 10.60
CA ILE A 302 -11.89 11.93 9.44
C ILE A 302 -13.37 12.00 9.84
N LYS A 303 -13.88 10.99 10.54
CA LYS A 303 -15.26 10.99 11.02
C LYS A 303 -15.58 12.17 11.95
N GLN A 304 -14.63 12.60 12.78
CA GLN A 304 -14.82 13.67 13.75
C GLN A 304 -14.62 15.08 13.17
N CYS A 305 -13.87 15.24 12.07
CA CYS A 305 -13.68 16.56 11.47
C CYS A 305 -14.99 17.08 10.85
N ASP A 306 -15.08 18.40 10.72
CA ASP A 306 -16.18 19.07 10.01
C ASP A 306 -15.91 19.15 8.51
N ILE A 307 -14.65 19.43 8.12
CA ILE A 307 -14.22 19.55 6.74
C ILE A 307 -12.86 18.85 6.58
N TYR A 308 -12.76 17.97 5.59
CA TYR A 308 -11.49 17.41 5.16
C TYR A 308 -10.84 18.34 4.12
N VAL A 309 -9.57 18.69 4.31
CA VAL A 309 -8.86 19.63 3.43
C VAL A 309 -7.63 18.96 2.83
N GLN A 310 -7.51 18.97 1.50
CA GLN A 310 -6.34 18.46 0.77
C GLN A 310 -5.69 19.61 -0.02
N PRO A 311 -4.76 20.37 0.58
CA PRO A 311 -4.19 21.56 -0.05
C PRO A 311 -2.98 21.26 -0.95
N SER A 312 -2.90 20.05 -1.51
CA SER A 312 -1.75 19.56 -2.25
C SER A 312 -1.41 20.43 -3.48
N ARG A 313 -0.12 20.58 -3.76
CA ARG A 313 0.37 21.20 -5.02
C ARG A 313 0.18 20.24 -6.19
N PHE A 314 0.36 18.94 -5.94
CA PHE A 314 0.08 17.89 -6.91
C PHE A 314 -0.19 16.56 -6.20
N GLU A 315 -1.02 15.72 -6.85
CA GLU A 315 -1.39 14.37 -6.41
C GLU A 315 -1.37 13.43 -7.61
N GLY A 316 -1.00 12.17 -7.37
CA GLY A 316 -1.27 11.11 -8.33
C GLY A 316 -2.72 10.67 -8.24
N LYS A 317 -3.16 10.32 -7.03
CA LYS A 317 -4.54 10.00 -6.68
C LYS A 317 -4.76 10.32 -5.20
N ALA A 318 -5.71 11.20 -4.93
CA ALA A 318 -6.01 11.65 -3.58
C ALA A 318 -6.93 10.63 -2.85
N VAL A 319 -6.40 9.45 -2.50
CA VAL A 319 -7.17 8.37 -1.86
C VAL A 319 -7.87 8.85 -0.58
N THR A 320 -7.19 9.68 0.22
CA THR A 320 -7.75 10.24 1.45
C THR A 320 -8.96 11.16 1.23
N VAL A 321 -9.08 11.77 0.06
CA VAL A 321 -10.28 12.52 -0.36
C VAL A 321 -11.46 11.57 -0.53
N ARG A 322 -11.27 10.44 -1.21
CA ARG A 322 -12.30 9.39 -1.33
C ARG A 322 -12.69 8.81 0.02
N GLU A 323 -11.71 8.56 0.89
CA GLU A 323 -11.96 8.08 2.27
C GLU A 323 -12.82 9.07 3.06
N ALA A 324 -12.57 10.39 2.91
CA ALA A 324 -13.39 11.42 3.53
C ALA A 324 -14.82 11.49 2.94
N GLN A 325 -14.96 11.31 1.63
CA GLN A 325 -16.27 11.24 0.96
C GLN A 325 -17.10 10.03 1.42
N ILE A 326 -16.48 8.85 1.58
CA ILE A 326 -17.11 7.64 2.15
C ILE A 326 -17.63 7.93 3.57
N LEU A 327 -16.90 8.71 4.35
CA LEU A 327 -17.32 9.14 5.69
C LEU A 327 -18.25 10.37 5.67
N HIS A 328 -18.82 10.71 4.52
CA HIS A 328 -19.76 11.82 4.32
C HIS A 328 -19.24 13.18 4.81
N LYS A 329 -17.94 13.44 4.64
CA LYS A 329 -17.35 14.73 5.02
C LYS A 329 -17.33 15.69 3.84
N PRO A 330 -17.66 16.97 4.06
CA PRO A 330 -17.35 18.04 3.13
C PRO A 330 -15.84 18.03 2.84
N VAL A 331 -15.48 18.20 1.57
CA VAL A 331 -14.09 18.17 1.12
C VAL A 331 -13.72 19.47 0.46
N ALA A 332 -12.58 20.06 0.84
CA ALA A 332 -11.98 21.20 0.17
C ALA A 332 -10.61 20.76 -0.39
N ILE A 333 -10.40 20.92 -1.68
CA ILE A 333 -9.15 20.57 -2.35
C ILE A 333 -8.62 21.72 -3.18
N THR A 334 -7.31 21.77 -3.40
CA THR A 334 -6.72 22.62 -4.41
C THR A 334 -6.94 22.05 -5.82
N ASP A 335 -6.88 22.90 -6.83
CA ASP A 335 -7.04 22.51 -8.23
C ASP A 335 -5.73 21.91 -8.79
N PHE A 336 -5.34 20.73 -8.29
CA PHE A 336 -4.21 19.99 -8.85
C PHE A 336 -4.65 19.19 -10.09
N PRO A 337 -3.73 18.80 -10.99
CA PRO A 337 -4.07 18.23 -12.31
C PRO A 337 -5.02 17.02 -12.29
N THR A 338 -5.02 16.23 -11.20
CA THR A 338 -5.88 15.05 -11.05
C THR A 338 -7.06 15.27 -10.09
N ALA A 339 -7.42 16.52 -9.78
CA ALA A 339 -8.46 16.85 -8.80
C ALA A 339 -9.86 16.33 -9.20
N TYR A 340 -10.10 16.16 -10.50
CA TYR A 340 -11.39 15.73 -11.07
C TYR A 340 -11.38 14.28 -11.58
N SER A 341 -10.31 13.50 -11.29
CA SER A 341 -10.17 12.11 -11.76
C SER A 341 -10.66 11.07 -10.77
#